data_c682b55b7958d1aee437e7a171f36dbe
#
_entry.id   c682b55b7958d1aee437e7a171f36dbe
#
_cell.length_a   1.000
_cell.length_b   1.000
_cell.length_c   1.000
_cell.angle_alpha   90.00
_cell.angle_beta   90.00
_cell.angle_gamma   90.00
#
_symmetry.space_group_name_H-M   'P 1'
#
loop_
_entity.id
_entity.type
_entity.pdbx_description
1 polymer ?
#
loop_
_entity_poly.entity_id
_entity_poly.type
_entity_poly.pdbx_seq_one_letter_code
_entity_poly.pdbx_strand_id
1 'polypeptide(L)'
;MAKKTITKTSGKKARGKPRERTISIDVKPDQDPPYVMRGSMVFENEKRPGFFINFKIVDDGGGYRFPTDKTKAFAAKAGNSGCPVQGAVWSEMEPRKVKDGNKTLRVRNFNKDPSKFRFTLFVTKTPNAANPIFLPLDPGGDNMNGQYD
;
A
#
# COMPACT_ATOMS: atom_id res chain seq x y z
N MET A 1 3.84 38.02 -15.14
CA MET A 1 3.84 37.42 -14.70
C MET A 1 3.83 36.76 -14.33
N ALA A 2 4.02 36.69 -14.38
CA ALA A 2 3.97 35.82 -13.79
C ALA A 2 4.09 35.32 -13.58
N LYS A 3 4.16 35.34 -13.57
CA LYS A 3 4.25 34.63 -13.14
C LYS A 3 4.49 33.99 -12.88
N LYS A 4 4.68 34.07 -12.82
CA LYS A 4 4.86 33.30 -12.31
C LYS A 4 5.09 32.64 -11.92
N THR A 5 5.28 32.85 -11.88
CA THR A 5 5.41 32.06 -11.32
C THR A 5 5.78 31.42 -11.06
N ILE A 6 5.99 31.57 -11.10
CA ILE A 6 6.34 30.83 -10.74
C ILE A 6 6.77 30.32 -10.40
N THR A 7 6.94 30.28 -10.36
CA THR A 7 7.25 29.61 -9.92
C THR A 7 7.67 29.15 -9.60
N LYS A 8 7.80 29.11 -9.44
CA LYS A 8 8.23 28.64 -9.01
C LYS A 8 8.51 27.91 -8.90
N THR A 9 8.56 27.66 -8.88
CA THR A 9 8.84 26.90 -8.69
C THR A 9 9.36 26.21 -8.93
N SER A 10 9.59 26.36 -8.80
CA SER A 10 10.25 25.47 -9.54
C SER A 10 11.07 24.32 -8.93
N GLY A 11 12.19 24.30 -8.35
CA GLY A 11 12.83 23.19 -7.67
C GLY A 11 11.89 22.35 -6.82
N LYS A 12 10.88 22.98 -6.32
CA LYS A 12 9.85 22.28 -5.53
C LYS A 12 9.16 21.19 -6.30
N LYS A 13 9.07 21.31 -7.60
CA LYS A 13 8.37 20.33 -8.40
C LYS A 13 9.03 18.98 -8.33
N ALA A 14 10.35 18.95 -8.33
CA ALA A 14 11.07 17.68 -8.24
C ALA A 14 10.75 16.95 -6.95
N ARG A 15 10.45 17.68 -5.89
CA ARG A 15 10.13 17.10 -4.60
C ARG A 15 8.65 17.07 -4.30
N GLY A 16 7.83 17.69 -5.17
CA GLY A 16 6.42 17.87 -4.91
C GLY A 16 5.60 16.61 -5.12
N LYS A 17 6.11 15.66 -5.89
CA LYS A 17 5.36 14.47 -6.24
C LYS A 17 5.90 13.24 -5.55
N PRO A 18 5.04 12.46 -4.91
CA PRO A 18 5.45 11.15 -4.43
C PRO A 18 5.79 10.26 -5.60
N ARG A 19 6.70 9.34 -5.38
CA ARG A 19 7.00 8.29 -6.34
C ARG A 19 5.88 7.26 -6.32
N GLU A 20 5.78 6.51 -7.39
CA GLU A 20 4.84 5.40 -7.47
C GLU A 20 5.58 4.09 -7.54
N ARG A 21 4.98 3.10 -6.92
CA ARG A 21 5.49 1.73 -6.94
C ARG A 21 4.31 0.79 -7.10
N THR A 22 4.48 -0.23 -7.92
CA THR A 22 3.46 -1.25 -8.10
C THR A 22 3.93 -2.56 -7.50
N ILE A 23 3.08 -3.16 -6.70
CA ILE A 23 3.26 -4.49 -6.14
C ILE A 23 2.21 -5.39 -6.78
N SER A 24 2.67 -6.40 -7.49
CA SER A 24 1.77 -7.35 -8.14
C SER A 24 1.46 -8.51 -7.20
N ILE A 25 0.21 -8.93 -7.18
CA ILE A 25 -0.28 -9.95 -6.26
C ILE A 25 -0.95 -11.07 -7.04
N ASP A 26 -0.53 -12.30 -6.75
CA ASP A 26 -1.29 -13.48 -7.13
C ASP A 26 -1.91 -14.04 -5.86
N VAL A 27 -3.22 -14.14 -5.84
CA VAL A 27 -3.95 -14.72 -4.72
C VAL A 27 -3.98 -16.23 -4.91
N LYS A 28 -3.50 -16.95 -3.91
CA LYS A 28 -3.36 -18.42 -3.93
C LYS A 28 -4.08 -19.01 -2.73
N PRO A 29 -5.42 -19.06 -2.75
CA PRO A 29 -6.18 -19.41 -1.55
C PRO A 29 -5.89 -20.79 -0.98
N ASP A 30 -5.36 -21.70 -1.81
CA ASP A 30 -5.05 -23.06 -1.38
C ASP A 30 -3.60 -23.25 -0.95
N GLN A 31 -2.83 -22.17 -0.87
CA GLN A 31 -1.43 -22.19 -0.46
C GLN A 31 -1.22 -21.51 0.88
N ASP A 32 -0.06 -21.73 1.47
CA ASP A 32 0.37 -21.09 2.70
C ASP A 32 1.81 -20.60 2.52
N PRO A 33 2.01 -19.28 2.43
CA PRO A 33 1.01 -18.21 2.51
C PRO A 33 0.09 -18.18 1.29
N PRO A 34 -1.12 -17.62 1.41
CA PRO A 34 -2.11 -17.67 0.34
C PRO A 34 -1.92 -16.62 -0.74
N TYR A 35 -0.69 -16.25 -1.02
CA TYR A 35 -0.36 -15.22 -2.00
C TYR A 35 1.07 -15.35 -2.47
N VAL A 36 1.33 -14.75 -3.63
CA VAL A 36 2.68 -14.43 -4.10
C VAL A 36 2.68 -12.95 -4.44
N MET A 37 3.64 -12.21 -3.88
CA MET A 37 3.79 -10.79 -4.17
C MET A 37 5.10 -10.54 -4.89
N ARG A 38 5.06 -9.66 -5.89
CA ARG A 38 6.23 -9.27 -6.66
C ARG A 38 6.38 -7.75 -6.57
N GLY A 39 7.57 -7.32 -6.20
CA GLY A 39 7.91 -5.93 -6.01
C GLY A 39 8.58 -5.75 -4.66
N SER A 40 9.13 -4.57 -4.43
CA SER A 40 9.86 -4.28 -3.21
C SER A 40 9.03 -3.42 -2.27
N MET A 41 8.92 -3.84 -1.02
CA MET A 41 8.33 -3.07 0.06
C MET A 41 9.38 -2.42 0.95
N VAL A 42 10.56 -2.20 0.40
CA VAL A 42 11.62 -1.43 1.05
C VAL A 42 11.63 -0.04 0.43
N PHE A 43 11.51 0.99 1.24
CA PHE A 43 11.37 2.36 0.80
C PHE A 43 12.55 3.20 1.27
N GLU A 44 13.28 3.75 0.32
CA GLU A 44 14.44 4.57 0.61
C GLU A 44 14.03 6.00 0.94
N ASN A 45 14.82 6.64 1.80
CA ASN A 45 14.62 8.05 2.07
C ASN A 45 15.20 8.87 0.92
N GLU A 46 14.34 9.55 0.20
CA GLU A 46 14.76 10.37 -0.92
C GLU A 46 14.41 11.82 -0.75
N LYS A 47 14.10 12.24 0.48
CA LYS A 47 13.70 13.60 0.75
C LYS A 47 12.51 14.03 -0.11
N ARG A 48 11.63 13.09 -0.37
CA ARG A 48 10.42 13.29 -1.16
C ARG A 48 9.20 13.14 -0.27
N PRO A 49 8.04 13.55 -0.74
CA PRO A 49 6.81 13.38 0.05
C PRO A 49 6.34 11.93 0.15
N GLY A 50 7.24 10.97 -0.06
CA GLY A 50 6.93 9.56 0.11
C GLY A 50 6.56 8.85 -1.18
N PHE A 51 5.71 7.85 -1.06
CA PHE A 51 5.36 6.97 -2.18
C PHE A 51 3.86 6.76 -2.26
N PHE A 52 3.38 6.55 -3.48
CA PHE A 52 2.12 5.85 -3.71
C PHE A 52 2.45 4.41 -4.06
N ILE A 53 1.75 3.49 -3.43
CA ILE A 53 1.91 2.06 -3.69
C ILE A 53 0.61 1.60 -4.33
N ASN A 54 0.72 0.98 -5.50
CA ASN A 54 -0.43 0.36 -6.15
C ASN A 54 -0.30 -1.15 -5.95
N PHE A 55 -1.13 -1.70 -5.09
CA PHE A 55 -1.25 -3.15 -4.92
C PHE A 55 -2.22 -3.65 -5.97
N LYS A 56 -1.74 -4.49 -6.86
CA LYS A 56 -2.50 -4.89 -8.03
C LYS A 56 -2.67 -6.39 -8.10
N ILE A 57 -3.92 -6.85 -8.06
CA ILE A 57 -4.23 -8.27 -8.20
C ILE A 57 -4.09 -8.64 -9.67
N VAL A 58 -3.16 -9.54 -9.95
CA VAL A 58 -2.92 -10.06 -11.30
C VAL A 58 -3.61 -11.40 -11.48
N ASP A 59 -3.38 -12.34 -10.56
CA ASP A 59 -4.12 -13.61 -10.50
C ASP A 59 -5.07 -13.51 -9.32
N ASP A 60 -6.36 -13.57 -9.60
CA ASP A 60 -7.38 -13.29 -8.58
C ASP A 60 -7.77 -14.52 -7.75
N GLY A 61 -7.15 -15.67 -7.97
CA GLY A 61 -7.39 -16.85 -7.16
C GLY A 61 -8.82 -17.35 -7.19
N GLY A 62 -9.54 -17.10 -8.27
CA GLY A 62 -10.92 -17.53 -8.40
C GLY A 62 -11.93 -16.45 -8.06
N GLY A 63 -11.54 -15.19 -8.11
CA GLY A 63 -12.47 -14.07 -7.96
C GLY A 63 -12.25 -13.17 -6.76
N TYR A 64 -11.09 -13.25 -6.14
CA TYR A 64 -10.78 -12.34 -5.03
C TYR A 64 -10.56 -10.91 -5.52
N ARG A 65 -11.04 -9.96 -4.74
CA ARG A 65 -10.98 -8.52 -5.01
C ARG A 65 -10.73 -7.78 -3.71
N PHE A 66 -10.22 -6.57 -3.80
CA PHE A 66 -10.24 -5.69 -2.64
C PHE A 66 -11.68 -5.29 -2.33
N PRO A 67 -12.03 -5.15 -1.04
CA PRO A 67 -13.36 -4.64 -0.70
C PRO A 67 -13.53 -3.21 -1.21
N THR A 68 -14.76 -2.83 -1.50
CA THR A 68 -15.03 -1.49 -2.00
C THR A 68 -14.69 -0.43 -0.95
N ASP A 69 -14.90 -0.75 0.32
CA ASP A 69 -14.46 0.11 1.42
C ASP A 69 -12.96 -0.04 1.62
N LYS A 70 -12.21 0.97 1.22
CA LYS A 70 -10.74 0.94 1.30
C LYS A 70 -10.22 0.74 2.72
N THR A 71 -10.95 1.19 3.72
CA THR A 71 -10.52 1.07 5.12
C THR A 71 -10.54 -0.38 5.59
N LYS A 72 -11.27 -1.23 4.90
CA LYS A 72 -11.32 -2.67 5.19
C LYS A 72 -10.30 -3.46 4.37
N ALA A 73 -9.64 -2.81 3.43
CA ALA A 73 -8.70 -3.47 2.52
C ALA A 73 -7.28 -3.51 3.05
N PHE A 74 -6.95 -2.69 4.04
CA PHE A 74 -5.57 -2.46 4.44
C PHE A 74 -5.47 -2.20 5.93
N ALA A 75 -4.48 -2.85 6.57
CA ALA A 75 -4.10 -2.58 7.95
C ALA A 75 -2.59 -2.53 8.04
N ALA A 76 -2.06 -1.71 8.93
CA ALA A 76 -0.61 -1.58 9.06
C ALA A 76 -0.24 -1.19 10.49
N LYS A 77 1.01 -1.52 10.86
CA LYS A 77 1.58 -1.09 12.14
C LYS A 77 3.10 -1.05 12.02
N ALA A 78 3.73 -0.23 12.86
CA ALA A 78 5.17 -0.20 12.98
C ALA A 78 5.68 -1.49 13.66
N GLY A 79 6.94 -1.82 13.39
CA GLY A 79 7.58 -2.99 13.96
C GLY A 79 7.53 -4.17 13.02
N ASN A 80 8.12 -5.28 13.45
CA ASN A 80 8.24 -6.45 12.58
C ASN A 80 7.65 -7.72 13.18
N SER A 81 6.73 -7.57 14.11
CA SER A 81 6.09 -8.73 14.76
C SER A 81 4.58 -8.62 14.66
N GLY A 82 3.95 -9.77 14.51
CA GLY A 82 2.51 -9.89 14.45
C GLY A 82 1.94 -9.45 13.10
N CYS A 83 0.70 -9.83 12.86
CA CYS A 83 -0.02 -9.45 11.65
C CYS A 83 -1.07 -8.41 12.04
N PRO A 84 -1.06 -7.21 11.44
CA PRO A 84 -2.10 -6.23 11.77
C PRO A 84 -3.46 -6.79 11.42
N VAL A 85 -4.40 -6.61 12.35
CA VAL A 85 -5.78 -7.03 12.14
C VAL A 85 -6.56 -5.92 11.45
N GLN A 86 -7.68 -6.28 10.86
CA GLN A 86 -8.55 -5.30 10.18
C GLN A 86 -8.92 -4.17 11.15
N GLY A 87 -8.79 -2.94 10.70
CA GLY A 87 -9.01 -1.77 11.54
C GLY A 87 -7.76 -1.17 12.14
N ALA A 88 -6.62 -1.88 12.11
CA ALA A 88 -5.37 -1.31 12.61
C ALA A 88 -4.87 -0.23 11.65
N VAL A 89 -4.60 0.95 12.19
CA VAL A 89 -4.19 2.13 11.41
C VAL A 89 -2.81 2.56 11.86
N TRP A 90 -1.93 2.78 10.89
CA TRP A 90 -0.62 3.37 11.13
C TRP A 90 -0.53 4.66 10.31
N SER A 91 -0.24 5.77 10.98
CA SER A 91 -0.29 7.10 10.35
C SER A 91 0.66 7.28 9.19
N GLU A 92 1.70 6.44 9.07
CA GLU A 92 2.63 6.50 7.95
C GLU A 92 2.06 5.93 6.65
N MET A 93 1.04 5.10 6.73
CA MET A 93 0.45 4.47 5.55
C MET A 93 -1.06 4.57 5.57
N GLU A 94 -1.60 5.04 4.46
CA GLU A 94 -3.01 5.40 4.39
C GLU A 94 -3.63 4.86 3.10
N PRO A 95 -4.65 4.01 3.18
CA PRO A 95 -5.34 3.56 1.97
C PRO A 95 -6.09 4.74 1.34
N ARG A 96 -5.92 4.90 0.04
CA ARG A 96 -6.45 6.05 -0.68
C ARG A 96 -7.60 5.71 -1.59
N LYS A 97 -7.49 4.60 -2.33
CA LYS A 97 -8.47 4.33 -3.36
C LYS A 97 -8.46 2.86 -3.76
N VAL A 98 -9.64 2.33 -3.99
CA VAL A 98 -9.83 1.03 -4.63
C VAL A 98 -10.34 1.31 -6.05
N LYS A 99 -9.71 0.72 -7.05
CA LYS A 99 -10.02 1.01 -8.45
C LYS A 99 -9.80 -0.22 -9.34
N ASP A 100 -10.02 -0.04 -10.63
CA ASP A 100 -9.82 -1.08 -11.65
C ASP A 100 -10.63 -2.34 -11.35
N GLY A 101 -11.94 -2.16 -11.10
CA GLY A 101 -12.82 -3.28 -10.79
C GLY A 101 -12.42 -3.95 -9.48
N ASN A 102 -11.99 -3.18 -8.51
CA ASN A 102 -11.55 -3.63 -7.19
C ASN A 102 -10.31 -4.54 -7.24
N LYS A 103 -9.52 -4.45 -8.30
CA LYS A 103 -8.27 -5.20 -8.41
C LYS A 103 -7.05 -4.41 -7.98
N THR A 104 -7.18 -3.10 -7.80
CA THR A 104 -6.06 -2.25 -7.40
C THR A 104 -6.42 -1.47 -6.15
N LEU A 105 -5.54 -1.52 -5.16
CA LEU A 105 -5.62 -0.69 -3.96
C LEU A 105 -4.43 0.26 -3.99
N ARG A 106 -4.73 1.55 -3.93
CA ARG A 106 -3.71 2.59 -3.88
C ARG A 106 -3.53 3.04 -2.43
N VAL A 107 -2.30 2.99 -1.95
CA VAL A 107 -1.93 3.34 -0.57
C VAL A 107 -0.88 4.44 -0.62
N ARG A 108 -1.00 5.42 0.26
CA ARG A 108 0.02 6.43 0.46
C ARG A 108 0.95 5.99 1.58
N ASN A 109 2.25 5.94 1.29
CA ASN A 109 3.29 5.77 2.30
C ASN A 109 4.02 7.10 2.43
N PHE A 110 3.84 7.79 3.55
CA PHE A 110 4.49 9.07 3.80
C PHE A 110 6.00 8.93 4.00
N ASN A 111 6.43 7.76 4.44
CA ASN A 111 7.85 7.43 4.59
C ASN A 111 8.62 8.43 5.46
N LYS A 112 8.00 8.87 6.54
CA LYS A 112 8.64 9.80 7.47
C LYS A 112 9.29 9.10 8.65
N ASP A 113 8.81 7.91 8.97
CA ASP A 113 9.28 7.13 10.11
C ASP A 113 10.19 6.01 9.60
N PRO A 114 11.49 6.01 9.98
CA PRO A 114 12.43 4.99 9.53
C PRO A 114 12.25 3.72 10.35
N SER A 115 11.21 2.96 10.07
CA SER A 115 10.96 1.72 10.79
C SER A 115 10.57 0.61 9.86
N LYS A 116 10.81 -0.61 10.34
CA LYS A 116 10.20 -1.79 9.76
C LYS A 116 8.71 -1.73 10.08
N PHE A 117 7.92 -2.32 9.24
CA PHE A 117 6.50 -2.35 9.45
C PHE A 117 5.89 -3.65 8.96
N ARG A 118 4.70 -3.92 9.45
CA ARG A 118 3.88 -5.02 8.98
C ARG A 118 2.61 -4.44 8.41
N PHE A 119 2.11 -5.08 7.38
CA PHE A 119 0.81 -4.71 6.83
C PHE A 119 0.06 -5.97 6.44
N THR A 120 -1.25 -5.83 6.35
CA THR A 120 -2.14 -6.89 5.88
C THR A 120 -3.05 -6.31 4.82
N LEU A 121 -3.15 -7.00 3.70
CA LEU A 121 -4.15 -6.71 2.69
C LEU A 121 -5.31 -7.69 2.90
N PHE A 122 -6.52 -7.20 2.73
CA PHE A 122 -7.71 -8.03 2.88
C PHE A 122 -8.43 -8.11 1.54
N VAL A 123 -8.64 -9.31 1.07
CA VAL A 123 -9.35 -9.55 -0.18
C VAL A 123 -10.56 -10.45 0.09
N THR A 124 -11.55 -10.38 -0.79
CA THR A 124 -12.80 -11.11 -0.63
C THR A 124 -13.39 -11.41 -1.99
N LYS A 125 -14.22 -12.44 -2.05
CA LYS A 125 -14.99 -12.74 -3.26
C LYS A 125 -16.27 -11.92 -3.38
N THR A 126 -16.64 -11.20 -2.31
CA THR A 126 -17.88 -10.41 -2.26
C THR A 126 -17.58 -8.98 -1.83
N PRO A 127 -16.90 -8.18 -2.70
CA PRO A 127 -16.38 -6.86 -2.30
C PRO A 127 -17.45 -5.84 -1.91
N ASN A 128 -18.68 -6.03 -2.36
CA ASN A 128 -19.79 -5.11 -2.06
C ASN A 128 -20.73 -5.63 -0.98
N ALA A 129 -20.45 -6.79 -0.39
CA ALA A 129 -21.31 -7.35 0.63
C ALA A 129 -21.22 -6.53 1.93
N ALA A 130 -22.28 -6.53 2.71
CA ALA A 130 -22.29 -5.84 4.00
C ALA A 130 -21.32 -6.48 4.98
N ASN A 131 -21.23 -7.81 4.97
CA ASN A 131 -20.33 -8.56 5.86
C ASN A 131 -19.53 -9.58 5.05
N PRO A 132 -18.53 -9.12 4.29
CA PRO A 132 -17.74 -10.03 3.47
C PRO A 132 -16.84 -10.91 4.33
N ILE A 133 -16.53 -12.09 3.81
CA ILE A 133 -15.54 -12.97 4.40
C ILE A 133 -14.21 -12.63 3.74
N PHE A 134 -13.19 -12.31 4.55
CA PHE A 134 -11.91 -11.86 4.05
C PHE A 134 -10.84 -12.94 4.11
N LEU A 135 -9.98 -12.92 3.12
CA LEU A 135 -8.72 -13.66 3.13
C LEU A 135 -7.61 -12.65 3.41
N PRO A 136 -6.90 -12.77 4.54
CA PRO A 136 -5.80 -11.84 4.84
C PRO A 136 -4.53 -12.24 4.10
N LEU A 137 -3.82 -11.23 3.60
CA LEU A 137 -2.52 -11.37 2.96
C LEU A 137 -1.56 -10.49 3.77
N ASP A 138 -0.62 -11.09 4.48
CA ASP A 138 0.11 -10.41 5.55
C ASP A 138 1.63 -10.35 5.42
N PRO A 139 2.17 -9.76 4.36
CA PRO A 139 3.61 -9.55 4.23
C PRO A 139 4.13 -8.45 5.14
N GLY A 140 5.44 -8.21 5.09
CA GLY A 140 6.08 -7.12 5.81
C GLY A 140 6.76 -6.15 4.86
N GLY A 141 7.24 -5.05 5.41
CA GLY A 141 7.96 -4.05 4.65
C GLY A 141 8.91 -3.24 5.52
N ASP A 142 9.57 -2.26 4.91
CA ASP A 142 10.63 -1.51 5.55
C ASP A 142 10.69 -0.09 5.01
N ASN A 143 10.58 0.88 5.91
CA ASN A 143 10.82 2.28 5.61
C ASN A 143 12.23 2.59 6.08
N MET A 144 13.18 2.58 5.16
CA MET A 144 14.57 2.80 5.50
C MET A 144 14.83 4.23 5.91
N ASN A 145 14.25 5.16 5.18
CA ASN A 145 14.32 6.58 5.50
C ASN A 145 15.76 7.06 5.78
N GLY A 146 16.71 6.49 5.07
CA GLY A 146 18.11 6.84 5.24
C GLY A 146 18.78 6.23 6.46
N GLN A 147 18.13 5.32 7.16
CA GLN A 147 18.69 4.68 8.34
C GLN A 147 19.62 3.52 8.03
N TYR A 148 19.51 2.94 6.87
CA TYR A 148 20.31 1.76 6.49
C TYR A 148 21.37 2.17 5.51
N ASP A 149 22.53 1.62 5.70
CA ASP A 149 23.68 1.91 4.86
C ASP A 149 23.91 0.83 3.83
#